data_ef3bc560342d002bc161936972f3f69f
#
_entry.id   ef3bc560342d002bc161936972f3f69f
#
_cell.length_a   1.000
_cell.length_b   1.000
_cell.length_c   1.000
_cell.angle_alpha   90.00
_cell.angle_beta   90.00
_cell.angle_gamma   90.00
#
_symmetry.space_group_name_H-M   'P 1'
#
loop_
_entity.id
_entity.type
_entity.pdbx_description
1 polymer ?
#
loop_
_entity_poly.entity_id
_entity_poly.type
_entity_poly.pdbx_seq_one_letter_code
_entity_poly.pdbx_strand_id
1 'polypeptide(L)'
;MADEPIELPIDGVLDLHTFDPREIKDLVPNYLAACQARGILSVRIIHGKGIGNLRRTVHAILQKQPAVISFTLDHPQFGGWGATLVQLRPAAV
;
A
#
# COMPACT_ATOMS: atom_id res chain seq x y z
N MET A 1 -26.59 -10.73 -3.99
CA MET A 1 -26.01 -10.56 -3.99
C MET A 1 -25.28 -10.36 -3.86
N ALA A 2 -25.21 -10.51 -3.89
CA ALA A 2 -24.38 -10.39 -3.64
C ALA A 2 -23.25 -10.04 -3.53
N ASP A 3 -22.74 -10.05 -3.88
CA ASP A 3 -21.41 -9.81 -3.91
C ASP A 3 -21.12 -8.41 -4.11
N GLU A 4 -21.49 -7.64 -3.18
CA GLU A 4 -21.05 -6.31 -3.18
C GLU A 4 -19.57 -6.29 -2.94
N PRO A 5 -18.79 -5.70 -3.82
CA PRO A 5 -17.37 -5.57 -3.56
C PRO A 5 -17.19 -4.78 -2.29
N ILE A 6 -16.32 -5.24 -1.45
CA ILE A 6 -15.93 -4.50 -0.28
C ILE A 6 -15.26 -3.25 -0.76
N GLU A 7 -15.85 -2.11 -0.49
CA GLU A 7 -15.26 -0.87 -0.88
C GLU A 7 -14.23 -0.45 0.14
N LEU A 8 -13.01 -0.35 -0.29
CA LEU A 8 -11.97 0.22 0.54
C LEU A 8 -11.98 1.73 0.37
N PRO A 9 -11.93 2.47 1.46
CA PRO A 9 -11.74 3.92 1.33
C PRO A 9 -10.40 4.17 0.65
N ILE A 10 -10.39 5.02 -0.37
CA ILE A 10 -9.17 5.38 -1.03
C ILE A 10 -8.73 6.72 -0.48
N ASP A 11 -8.07 6.68 0.65
CA ASP A 11 -7.67 7.88 1.38
C ASP A 11 -6.16 7.98 1.58
N GLY A 12 -5.41 7.06 0.99
CA GLY A 12 -3.96 7.08 1.12
C GLY A 12 -3.42 6.22 2.25
N VAL A 13 -4.29 5.53 2.98
CA VAL A 13 -3.86 4.61 4.05
C VAL A 13 -4.43 3.24 3.76
N LEU A 14 -3.56 2.26 3.60
CA LEU A 14 -3.95 0.88 3.34
C LEU A 14 -3.48 0.01 4.49
N ASP A 15 -4.42 -0.49 5.28
CA ASP A 15 -4.12 -1.36 6.41
C ASP A 15 -4.31 -2.80 5.98
N LEU A 16 -3.24 -3.58 6.01
CA LEU A 16 -3.24 -4.95 5.51
C LEU A 16 -3.64 -5.98 6.56
N HIS A 17 -3.95 -5.55 7.79
CA HIS A 17 -4.25 -6.48 8.89
C HIS A 17 -5.36 -7.47 8.58
N THR A 18 -6.38 -7.06 7.86
CA THR A 18 -7.56 -7.87 7.62
C THR A 18 -7.50 -8.64 6.31
N PHE A 19 -6.41 -8.54 5.57
CA PHE A 19 -6.30 -9.19 4.27
C PHE A 19 -5.46 -10.43 4.35
N ASP A 20 -5.86 -11.45 3.59
CA ASP A 20 -5.09 -12.67 3.43
C ASP A 20 -3.78 -12.32 2.70
N PRO A 21 -2.64 -12.86 3.14
CA PRO A 21 -1.38 -12.60 2.44
C PRO A 21 -1.44 -12.91 0.95
N ARG A 22 -2.27 -13.87 0.53
CA ARG A 22 -2.41 -14.20 -0.88
C ARG A 22 -3.09 -13.11 -1.69
N GLU A 23 -3.84 -12.22 -1.03
CA GLU A 23 -4.53 -11.13 -1.70
C GLU A 23 -3.62 -9.93 -1.93
N ILE A 24 -2.51 -9.87 -1.21
CA ILE A 24 -1.67 -8.68 -1.18
C ILE A 24 -1.06 -8.37 -2.55
N LYS A 25 -0.72 -9.40 -3.31
CA LYS A 25 -0.11 -9.22 -4.62
C LYS A 25 -0.97 -8.40 -5.56
N ASP A 26 -2.28 -8.58 -5.48
CA ASP A 26 -3.21 -7.86 -6.34
C ASP A 26 -3.71 -6.60 -5.67
N LEU A 27 -3.90 -6.67 -4.36
CA LEU A 27 -4.46 -5.55 -3.61
C LEU A 27 -3.56 -4.32 -3.65
N VAL A 28 -2.27 -4.50 -3.41
CA VAL A 28 -1.37 -3.35 -3.31
C VAL A 28 -1.28 -2.59 -4.64
N PRO A 29 -1.02 -3.26 -5.78
CA PRO A 29 -0.97 -2.52 -7.05
C PRO A 29 -2.30 -1.85 -7.39
N ASN A 30 -3.42 -2.52 -7.12
CA ASN A 30 -4.73 -1.94 -7.42
C ASN A 30 -5.03 -0.73 -6.55
N TYR A 31 -4.67 -0.81 -5.28
CA TYR A 31 -4.87 0.32 -4.38
C TYR A 31 -4.02 1.52 -4.80
N LEU A 32 -2.76 1.29 -5.16
CA LEU A 32 -1.88 2.36 -5.59
C LEU A 32 -2.41 3.02 -6.87
N ALA A 33 -2.91 2.23 -7.81
CA ALA A 33 -3.49 2.78 -9.03
C ALA A 33 -4.71 3.65 -8.72
N ALA A 34 -5.54 3.23 -7.77
CA ALA A 34 -6.70 4.02 -7.37
C ALA A 34 -6.28 5.33 -6.71
N CYS A 35 -5.25 5.29 -5.87
CA CYS A 35 -4.72 6.51 -5.27
C CYS A 35 -4.19 7.46 -6.32
N GLN A 36 -3.39 6.94 -7.25
CA GLN A 36 -2.81 7.75 -8.31
C GLN A 36 -3.90 8.43 -9.14
N ALA A 37 -4.95 7.69 -9.46
CA ALA A 37 -6.05 8.22 -10.26
C ALA A 37 -6.78 9.37 -9.55
N ARG A 38 -6.72 9.39 -8.23
CA ARG A 38 -7.35 10.42 -7.42
C ARG A 38 -6.40 11.53 -7.00
N GLY A 39 -5.17 11.50 -7.47
CA GLY A 39 -4.18 12.49 -7.11
C GLY A 39 -3.61 12.33 -5.72
N ILE A 40 -3.81 11.17 -5.11
CA ILE A 40 -3.23 10.86 -3.80
C ILE A 40 -1.88 10.23 -4.06
N LEU A 41 -0.82 11.01 -3.87
CA LEU A 41 0.52 10.58 -4.27
C LEU A 41 1.40 10.17 -3.10
N SER A 42 0.92 10.35 -1.87
CA SER A 42 1.58 9.84 -0.68
C SER A 42 0.69 8.78 -0.07
N VAL A 43 1.19 7.56 0.04
CA VAL A 43 0.40 6.43 0.52
C VAL A 43 1.13 5.77 1.67
N ARG A 44 0.38 5.40 2.70
CA ARG A 44 0.92 4.68 3.85
C ARG A 44 0.33 3.27 3.85
N ILE A 45 1.20 2.27 3.80
CA ILE A 45 0.79 0.87 3.82
C ILE A 45 1.17 0.27 5.17
N ILE A 46 0.18 -0.13 5.94
CA ILE A 46 0.39 -0.69 7.27
C ILE A 46 0.47 -2.20 7.15
N HIS A 47 1.65 -2.76 7.35
CA HIS A 47 1.89 -4.19 7.26
C HIS A 47 2.16 -4.84 8.62
N GLY A 48 2.30 -4.03 9.67
CA GLY A 48 2.59 -4.54 10.98
C GLY A 48 4.07 -4.77 11.21
N LYS A 49 4.44 -4.92 12.46
CA LYS A 49 5.86 -5.10 12.81
C LYS A 49 6.31 -6.54 12.68
N GLY A 50 5.49 -7.48 13.06
CA GLY A 50 5.69 -8.92 12.93
C GLY A 50 7.12 -9.37 12.69
N ILE A 51 7.25 -10.49 11.98
CA ILE A 51 8.56 -11.05 11.63
C ILE A 51 9.10 -10.52 10.30
N GLY A 52 8.42 -9.55 9.72
CA GLY A 52 8.90 -8.89 8.52
C GLY A 52 8.53 -9.55 7.20
N ASN A 53 7.81 -10.67 7.22
CA ASN A 53 7.43 -11.33 5.98
C ASN A 53 6.51 -10.48 5.12
N LEU A 54 5.50 -9.89 5.74
CA LEU A 54 4.56 -9.05 5.01
C LEU A 54 5.25 -7.79 4.50
N ARG A 55 6.13 -7.20 5.32
CA ARG A 55 6.91 -6.06 4.89
C ARG A 55 7.74 -6.39 3.66
N ARG A 56 8.42 -7.54 3.66
CA ARG A 56 9.23 -7.94 2.51
C ARG A 56 8.38 -8.12 1.26
N THR A 57 7.21 -8.74 1.42
CA THR A 57 6.30 -8.93 0.31
C THR A 57 5.87 -7.59 -0.27
N VAL A 58 5.50 -6.66 0.59
CA VAL A 58 5.09 -5.32 0.15
C VAL A 58 6.22 -4.62 -0.58
N HIS A 59 7.42 -4.64 0.00
CA HIS A 59 8.56 -3.97 -0.63
C HIS A 59 8.92 -4.58 -1.98
N ALA A 60 8.81 -5.90 -2.11
CA ALA A 60 9.06 -6.56 -3.39
C ALA A 60 8.04 -6.12 -4.44
N ILE A 61 6.78 -5.98 -4.04
CA ILE A 61 5.74 -5.50 -4.94
C ILE A 61 6.04 -4.06 -5.36
N LEU A 62 6.36 -3.21 -4.39
CA LEU A 62 6.60 -1.80 -4.67
C LEU A 62 7.76 -1.58 -5.64
N GLN A 63 8.81 -2.39 -5.53
CA GLN A 63 9.97 -2.28 -6.40
C GLN A 63 9.61 -2.51 -7.86
N LYS A 64 8.54 -3.23 -8.13
CA LYS A 64 8.14 -3.58 -9.49
C LYS A 64 7.06 -2.64 -10.05
N GLN A 65 6.60 -1.66 -9.27
CA GLN A 65 5.52 -0.80 -9.71
C GLN A 65 6.07 0.46 -10.36
N PRO A 66 5.77 0.69 -11.65
CA PRO A 66 6.27 1.89 -12.33
C PRO A 66 5.77 3.18 -11.71
N ALA A 67 4.60 3.12 -11.07
CA ALA A 67 4.01 4.31 -10.46
C ALA A 67 4.74 4.75 -9.19
N VAL A 68 5.58 3.89 -8.60
CA VAL A 68 6.25 4.19 -7.34
C VAL A 68 7.57 4.91 -7.63
N ILE A 69 7.71 6.12 -7.08
CA ILE A 69 8.96 6.86 -7.16
C ILE A 69 9.93 6.34 -6.12
N SER A 70 9.44 6.17 -4.90
CA SER A 70 10.27 5.75 -3.78
C SER A 70 9.37 5.23 -2.66
N PHE A 71 9.95 4.45 -1.76
CA PHE A 71 9.27 4.04 -0.56
C PHE A 71 10.28 3.88 0.56
N THR A 72 9.82 4.07 1.80
CA THR A 72 10.66 3.94 2.98
C THR A 72 9.80 3.50 4.16
N LEU A 73 10.44 2.88 5.14
CA LEU A 73 9.74 2.55 6.37
C LEU A 73 9.32 3.83 7.09
N ASP A 74 8.15 3.76 7.73
CA ASP A 74 7.67 4.87 8.52
C ASP A 74 8.64 5.15 9.67
N HIS A 75 8.61 6.37 10.14
CA HIS A 75 9.54 6.81 11.18
C HIS A 75 9.18 6.14 12.51
N PRO A 76 10.19 5.61 13.24
CA PRO A 76 9.89 4.93 14.52
C PRO A 76 9.13 5.79 15.52
N GLN A 77 9.29 7.11 15.45
CA GLN A 77 8.61 8.02 16.37
C GLN A 77 7.11 8.07 16.15
N PHE A 78 6.62 7.61 14.99
CA PHE A 78 5.22 7.71 14.65
C PHE A 78 4.58 6.34 14.48
N GLY A 79 4.95 5.39 15.32
CA GLY A 79 4.39 4.05 15.20
C GLY A 79 5.30 3.11 14.47
N GLY A 80 6.31 3.64 13.86
CA GLY A 80 7.47 2.88 13.52
C GLY A 80 7.37 1.96 12.34
N TRP A 81 7.98 0.85 12.51
CA TRP A 81 8.32 -0.06 11.42
C TRP A 81 7.13 -0.90 10.94
N GLY A 82 5.95 -0.63 11.48
CA GLY A 82 4.75 -1.33 11.06
C GLY A 82 4.14 -0.81 9.77
N ALA A 83 4.73 0.20 9.15
CA ALA A 83 4.18 0.79 7.94
C ALA A 83 5.29 1.22 6.99
N THR A 84 4.92 1.34 5.71
CA THR A 84 5.80 1.84 4.66
C THR A 84 5.14 3.04 4.03
N LEU A 85 5.91 4.11 3.86
CA LEU A 85 5.48 5.31 3.17
C LEU A 85 5.88 5.22 1.70
N VAL A 86 4.93 5.46 0.81
CA VAL A 86 5.14 5.32 -0.63
C VAL A 86 4.88 6.65 -1.31
N GLN A 87 5.76 7.03 -2.21
CA GLN A 87 5.56 8.22 -3.05
C GLN A 87 5.27 7.75 -4.46
N LEU A 88 4.16 8.25 -5.02
CA LEU A 88 3.71 7.88 -6.35
C LEU A 88 3.95 9.01 -7.35
N ARG A 89 4.15 8.62 -8.61
CA ARG A 89 4.17 9.59 -9.70
C ARG A 89 2.76 10.08 -9.96
N PRO A 90 2.60 11.33 -10.39
CA PRO A 90 1.29 11.77 -10.86
C PRO A 90 0.87 10.91 -12.04
N ALA A 91 -0.45 10.72 -12.18
CA ALA A 91 -0.97 10.01 -13.32
C ALA A 91 -0.62 10.75 -14.60
N ALA A 92 -0.32 10.01 -15.65
CA ALA A 92 -0.06 10.62 -16.94
C ALA A 92 -1.35 11.28 -17.44
N VAL A 93 -1.20 12.44 -18.04
CA VAL A 93 -2.34 13.20 -18.56
C VAL A 93 -2.45 13.00 -20.06
#